data_21aa637ddf457a11ec07c3cb93c783e6
#
_entry.id   21aa637ddf457a11ec07c3cb93c783e6
#
_cell.length_a   1.000
_cell.length_b   1.000
_cell.length_c   1.000
_cell.angle_alpha   90.00
_cell.angle_beta   90.00
_cell.angle_gamma   90.00
#
_symmetry.space_group_name_H-M   'P 1'
#
loop_
_entity.id
_entity.type
_entity.pdbx_description
1 polymer ?
#
loop_
_entity_poly.entity_id
_entity_poly.type
_entity_poly.pdbx_seq_one_letter_code
_entity_poly.pdbx_strand_id
1 'polypeptide(L)'
;MPRFLIALMGPALCLCAQAPLPPAVAPTTPTAPAAAPAVTPAPPATQAIPAPKPAAPKAPLQDDGLLDPSWFGEGIVFTKGDEVDFFWIKPGLDLTGRTLHMRPWEDPAMLRKGRDGKDNAKATELTDSFPGMLRGALTGAFNGRTKVSRTDGDLVLTGRFVDANAGSKAAKWLIGLGAGSETATWDLKVLDPKTGELLLAVHHRAISGTAMSNIQDKLVKWADKFASFVAVRALK
;
A
#
# COMPACT_ATOMS: atom_id res chain seq x y z
N MET A 1 -23.53 13.84 -49.75
CA MET A 1 -22.20 14.39 -49.49
C MET A 1 -22.34 15.67 -48.69
N PRO A 2 -22.11 15.69 -47.40
CA PRO A 2 -21.90 16.94 -46.68
C PRO A 2 -20.44 17.08 -46.27
N ARG A 3 -19.90 18.27 -46.58
CA ARG A 3 -18.56 18.75 -46.25
C ARG A 3 -18.50 19.14 -44.78
N PHE A 4 -17.63 18.52 -44.01
CA PHE A 4 -17.28 18.95 -42.64
C PHE A 4 -16.20 20.00 -42.70
N LEU A 5 -16.52 21.18 -42.14
CA LEU A 5 -15.63 22.31 -41.93
C LEU A 5 -14.79 22.03 -40.67
N ILE A 6 -13.46 22.01 -40.84
CA ILE A 6 -12.51 21.91 -39.72
C ILE A 6 -12.16 23.34 -39.30
N ALA A 7 -12.61 23.71 -38.09
CA ALA A 7 -12.21 24.95 -37.45
C ALA A 7 -10.85 24.76 -36.74
N LEU A 8 -9.80 25.42 -37.22
CA LEU A 8 -8.51 25.58 -36.54
C LEU A 8 -8.68 26.57 -35.38
N MET A 9 -8.55 26.12 -34.15
CA MET A 9 -8.32 26.99 -33.00
C MET A 9 -6.82 27.00 -32.67
N GLY A 10 -6.23 28.20 -32.81
CA GLY A 10 -4.83 28.46 -32.51
C GLY A 10 -4.56 28.54 -31.00
N PRO A 11 -3.29 28.32 -30.56
CA PRO A 11 -2.93 28.39 -29.17
C PRO A 11 -2.79 29.84 -28.68
N ALA A 12 -3.50 30.17 -27.59
CA ALA A 12 -3.30 31.41 -26.86
C ALA A 12 -1.98 31.33 -26.06
N LEU A 13 -1.00 32.17 -26.39
CA LEU A 13 0.19 32.40 -25.58
C LEU A 13 -0.22 33.13 -24.28
N CYS A 14 -0.11 32.44 -23.15
CA CYS A 14 -0.21 33.04 -21.82
C CYS A 14 1.15 33.64 -21.44
N LEU A 15 1.29 34.97 -21.54
CA LEU A 15 2.45 35.72 -21.04
C LEU A 15 2.35 35.75 -19.50
N CYS A 16 3.15 34.95 -18.82
CA CYS A 16 3.34 35.06 -17.38
C CYS A 16 4.26 36.23 -17.06
N ALA A 17 3.70 37.32 -16.52
CA ALA A 17 4.45 38.44 -15.94
C ALA A 17 5.21 37.97 -14.70
N GLN A 18 6.55 38.09 -14.72
CA GLN A 18 7.42 37.84 -13.57
C GLN A 18 7.28 39.01 -12.58
N ALA A 19 6.94 38.71 -11.34
CA ALA A 19 6.97 39.67 -10.25
C ALA A 19 8.42 39.95 -9.82
N PRO A 20 8.75 41.22 -9.43
CA PRO A 20 10.10 41.59 -9.02
C PRO A 20 10.43 41.01 -7.66
N LEU A 21 11.67 40.53 -7.52
CA LEU A 21 12.26 40.01 -6.28
C LEU A 21 12.43 41.14 -5.24
N PRO A 22 12.17 40.87 -3.93
CA PRO A 22 12.45 41.85 -2.89
C PRO A 22 13.96 42.02 -2.66
N PRO A 23 14.40 43.20 -2.19
CA PRO A 23 15.81 43.47 -1.98
C PRO A 23 16.40 42.67 -0.82
N ALA A 24 17.65 42.25 -1.01
CA ALA A 24 18.45 41.51 -0.05
C ALA A 24 18.66 42.33 1.24
N VAL A 25 18.28 41.78 2.38
CA VAL A 25 18.59 42.33 3.71
C VAL A 25 20.02 41.95 4.07
N ALA A 26 20.83 42.97 4.36
CA ALA A 26 22.22 42.80 4.80
C ALA A 26 22.32 42.07 6.15
N PRO A 27 23.33 41.21 6.38
CA PRO A 27 23.51 40.52 7.63
C PRO A 27 24.01 41.48 8.72
N THR A 28 23.25 41.61 9.78
CA THR A 28 23.69 42.26 11.01
C THR A 28 24.57 41.31 11.82
N THR A 29 25.79 41.69 12.04
CA THR A 29 26.78 40.99 12.88
C THR A 29 26.31 41.00 14.37
N PRO A 30 26.16 39.85 15.02
CA PRO A 30 25.86 39.82 16.45
C PRO A 30 27.14 40.04 17.26
N THR A 31 27.07 41.02 18.15
CA THR A 31 28.07 41.30 19.20
C THR A 31 28.13 40.13 20.17
N ALA A 32 29.33 39.63 20.43
CA ALA A 32 29.59 38.54 21.38
C ALA A 32 29.27 38.96 22.82
N PRO A 33 28.49 38.18 23.57
CA PRO A 33 28.37 38.35 25.00
C PRO A 33 29.56 37.72 25.75
N ALA A 34 29.95 38.41 26.84
CA ALA A 34 31.07 38.09 27.72
C ALA A 34 30.98 36.67 28.31
N ALA A 35 32.16 36.06 28.47
CA ALA A 35 32.34 34.72 29.03
C ALA A 35 31.84 34.63 30.48
N ALA A 36 30.92 33.70 30.74
CA ALA A 36 30.57 33.24 32.09
C ALA A 36 31.53 32.11 32.52
N PRO A 37 31.80 31.95 33.82
CA PRO A 37 32.79 30.99 34.30
C PRO A 37 32.38 29.55 34.06
N ALA A 38 33.35 28.72 33.66
CA ALA A 38 33.20 27.31 33.32
C ALA A 38 32.74 26.52 34.57
N VAL A 39 31.53 25.99 34.53
CA VAL A 39 31.06 24.92 35.41
C VAL A 39 31.48 23.59 34.80
N THR A 40 32.38 22.89 35.50
CA THR A 40 32.82 21.53 35.10
C THR A 40 31.63 20.59 35.13
N PRO A 41 31.23 20.01 34.00
CA PRO A 41 30.13 19.03 33.98
C PRO A 41 30.60 17.72 34.65
N ALA A 42 29.77 17.19 35.54
CA ALA A 42 29.92 15.85 36.07
C ALA A 42 29.83 14.81 34.93
N PRO A 43 30.58 13.70 35.00
CA PRO A 43 30.53 12.69 33.95
C PRO A 43 29.12 12.13 33.80
N PRO A 44 28.60 11.98 32.60
CA PRO A 44 27.29 11.41 32.38
C PRO A 44 27.23 9.97 32.90
N ALA A 45 26.25 9.71 33.77
CA ALA A 45 25.95 8.36 34.19
C ALA A 45 25.69 7.50 32.97
N THR A 46 26.52 6.48 32.74
CA THR A 46 26.37 5.50 31.70
C THR A 46 25.03 4.78 31.91
N GLN A 47 23.99 5.22 31.17
CA GLN A 47 22.74 4.50 31.10
C GLN A 47 23.03 3.17 30.41
N ALA A 48 22.91 2.07 31.14
CA ALA A 48 23.01 0.73 30.58
C ALA A 48 21.93 0.61 29.49
N ILE A 49 22.37 0.45 28.25
CA ILE A 49 21.49 0.14 27.11
C ILE A 49 20.75 -1.15 27.47
N PRO A 50 19.42 -1.15 27.57
CA PRO A 50 18.68 -2.38 27.83
C PRO A 50 19.08 -3.43 26.79
N ALA A 51 19.45 -4.63 27.23
CA ALA A 51 19.75 -5.72 26.33
C ALA A 51 18.58 -5.90 25.34
N PRO A 52 18.84 -6.11 24.05
CA PRO A 52 17.77 -6.31 23.07
C PRO A 52 16.90 -7.48 23.54
N LYS A 53 15.60 -7.20 23.72
CA LYS A 53 14.60 -8.22 24.09
C LYS A 53 14.74 -9.35 23.06
N PRO A 54 14.85 -10.63 23.49
CA PRO A 54 14.93 -11.75 22.57
C PRO A 54 13.79 -11.61 21.54
N ALA A 55 14.12 -11.66 20.25
CA ALA A 55 13.11 -11.63 19.20
C ALA A 55 12.12 -12.76 19.46
N ALA A 56 10.84 -12.43 19.56
CA ALA A 56 9.79 -13.44 19.68
C ALA A 56 9.95 -14.44 18.54
N PRO A 57 9.76 -15.75 18.76
CA PRO A 57 9.85 -16.74 17.70
C PRO A 57 8.92 -16.32 16.57
N LYS A 58 9.48 -16.21 15.35
CA LYS A 58 8.69 -15.87 14.16
C LYS A 58 7.55 -16.88 14.05
N ALA A 59 6.31 -16.37 14.02
CA ALA A 59 5.16 -17.21 13.74
C ALA A 59 5.38 -17.97 12.42
N PRO A 60 4.98 -19.25 12.34
CA PRO A 60 5.15 -20.01 11.11
C PRO A 60 4.37 -19.34 9.97
N LEU A 61 4.95 -19.33 8.77
CA LEU A 61 4.27 -18.87 7.56
C LEU A 61 3.05 -19.76 7.30
N GLN A 62 1.98 -19.15 6.82
CA GLN A 62 0.74 -19.81 6.42
C GLN A 62 0.53 -19.67 4.91
N ASP A 63 -0.54 -20.22 4.36
CA ASP A 63 -0.87 -20.14 2.93
C ASP A 63 0.35 -20.41 2.04
N ASP A 64 0.78 -21.65 1.94
CA ASP A 64 1.98 -22.09 1.20
C ASP A 64 3.29 -21.45 1.69
N GLY A 65 3.32 -20.91 2.89
CA GLY A 65 4.49 -20.25 3.48
C GLY A 65 4.69 -18.81 3.00
N LEU A 66 3.66 -18.17 2.45
CA LEU A 66 3.73 -16.79 1.95
C LEU A 66 3.17 -15.75 2.92
N LEU A 67 2.30 -16.15 3.85
CA LEU A 67 1.84 -15.26 4.93
C LEU A 67 2.96 -15.05 5.94
N ASP A 68 3.51 -13.84 6.00
CA ASP A 68 4.46 -13.40 7.01
C ASP A 68 3.78 -12.50 8.05
N PRO A 69 3.35 -13.06 9.20
CA PRO A 69 2.68 -12.27 10.22
C PRO A 69 3.50 -11.11 10.77
N SER A 70 4.83 -11.19 10.69
CA SER A 70 5.74 -10.16 11.22
C SER A 70 5.61 -8.81 10.50
N TRP A 71 5.19 -8.80 9.24
CA TRP A 71 4.94 -7.57 8.49
C TRP A 71 3.74 -6.79 9.02
N PHE A 72 2.77 -7.47 9.60
CA PHE A 72 1.57 -6.85 10.15
C PHE A 72 1.76 -6.35 11.59
N GLY A 73 2.66 -6.96 12.34
CA GLY A 73 2.93 -6.67 13.75
C GLY A 73 2.76 -7.89 14.64
N GLU A 74 3.00 -7.72 15.93
CA GLU A 74 2.93 -8.80 16.91
C GLU A 74 1.48 -9.06 17.38
N GLY A 75 1.19 -10.29 17.77
CA GLY A 75 -0.06 -10.67 18.45
C GLY A 75 -1.29 -10.79 17.55
N ILE A 76 -1.12 -10.84 16.21
CA ILE A 76 -2.23 -10.97 15.27
C ILE A 76 -2.55 -12.42 15.04
N VAL A 77 -3.83 -12.76 15.24
CA VAL A 77 -4.37 -14.08 14.94
C VAL A 77 -5.29 -13.96 13.73
N PHE A 78 -4.82 -14.43 12.58
CA PHE A 78 -5.59 -14.41 11.35
C PHE A 78 -6.76 -15.39 11.40
N THR A 79 -7.88 -14.94 10.83
CA THR A 79 -9.07 -15.77 10.58
C THR A 79 -9.10 -16.10 9.09
N LYS A 80 -9.41 -17.34 8.75
CA LYS A 80 -9.66 -17.75 7.36
C LYS A 80 -11.05 -17.31 6.93
N GLY A 81 -11.18 -16.81 5.70
CA GLY A 81 -12.45 -16.37 5.13
C GLY A 81 -12.67 -16.90 3.72
N ASP A 82 -13.90 -16.75 3.22
CA ASP A 82 -14.27 -17.22 1.88
C ASP A 82 -13.91 -16.21 0.78
N GLU A 83 -13.99 -14.92 1.09
CA GLU A 83 -13.71 -13.83 0.14
C GLU A 83 -12.27 -13.31 0.24
N VAL A 84 -11.65 -13.53 1.39
CA VAL A 84 -10.29 -13.14 1.75
C VAL A 84 -9.66 -14.32 2.44
N ASP A 85 -8.54 -14.84 1.94
CA ASP A 85 -7.96 -16.09 2.46
C ASP A 85 -7.64 -16.00 3.94
N PHE A 86 -6.98 -14.92 4.36
CA PHE A 86 -6.66 -14.65 5.75
C PHE A 86 -6.88 -13.18 6.08
N PHE A 87 -7.57 -12.91 7.17
CA PHE A 87 -7.80 -11.54 7.61
C PHE A 87 -7.80 -11.43 9.14
N TRP A 88 -7.55 -10.23 9.60
CA TRP A 88 -7.79 -9.80 10.96
C TRP A 88 -8.38 -8.38 10.93
N ILE A 89 -9.39 -8.15 11.73
CA ILE A 89 -10.04 -6.83 11.88
C ILE A 89 -10.09 -6.54 13.38
N LYS A 90 -9.61 -5.35 13.76
CA LYS A 90 -9.67 -4.89 15.15
C LYS A 90 -11.11 -4.92 15.63
N PRO A 91 -11.42 -5.56 16.78
CA PRO A 91 -12.75 -5.52 17.36
C PRO A 91 -13.26 -4.09 17.54
N GLY A 92 -14.49 -3.84 17.06
CA GLY A 92 -15.09 -2.50 17.15
C GLY A 92 -14.56 -1.47 16.15
N LEU A 93 -13.77 -1.86 15.16
CA LEU A 93 -13.36 -0.96 14.07
C LEU A 93 -14.58 -0.28 13.45
N ASP A 94 -14.53 1.04 13.35
CA ASP A 94 -15.51 1.87 12.65
C ASP A 94 -14.76 2.88 11.77
N LEU A 95 -14.99 2.80 10.48
CA LEU A 95 -14.41 3.69 9.47
C LEU A 95 -15.33 4.87 9.12
N THR A 96 -16.55 4.88 9.65
CA THR A 96 -17.54 5.91 9.35
C THR A 96 -17.02 7.31 9.72
N GLY A 97 -17.13 8.26 8.80
CA GLY A 97 -16.64 9.62 8.97
C GLY A 97 -15.11 9.78 8.91
N ARG A 98 -14.39 8.69 8.71
CA ARG A 98 -12.91 8.72 8.62
C ARG A 98 -12.46 8.97 7.18
N THR A 99 -11.20 9.40 7.04
CA THR A 99 -10.51 9.49 5.76
C THR A 99 -9.40 8.44 5.69
N LEU A 100 -9.51 7.53 4.73
CA LEU A 100 -8.53 6.48 4.47
C LEU A 100 -7.54 6.95 3.42
N HIS A 101 -6.31 7.24 3.83
CA HIS A 101 -5.21 7.56 2.93
C HIS A 101 -4.63 6.29 2.33
N MET A 102 -4.81 6.09 1.06
CA MET A 102 -4.18 4.99 0.33
C MET A 102 -2.80 5.42 -0.15
N ARG A 103 -1.75 4.93 0.51
CA ARG A 103 -0.37 5.15 0.11
C ARG A 103 -0.01 4.34 -1.14
N PRO A 104 1.02 4.75 -1.89
CA PRO A 104 1.70 3.84 -2.81
C PRO A 104 2.06 2.54 -2.08
N TRP A 105 1.95 1.43 -2.79
CA TRP A 105 2.32 0.15 -2.22
C TRP A 105 3.84 0.03 -2.10
N GLU A 106 4.27 -0.81 -1.17
CA GLU A 106 5.68 -1.14 -0.98
C GLU A 106 6.20 -1.96 -2.18
N ASP A 107 7.50 -1.92 -2.41
CA ASP A 107 8.14 -2.76 -3.42
C ASP A 107 7.82 -4.25 -3.18
N PRO A 108 7.66 -5.05 -4.24
CA PRO A 108 7.34 -6.47 -4.09
C PRO A 108 8.38 -7.22 -3.24
N ALA A 109 7.94 -7.95 -2.23
CA ALA A 109 8.83 -8.69 -1.33
C ALA A 109 9.30 -10.04 -1.91
N MET A 110 8.55 -10.62 -2.87
CA MET A 110 8.83 -11.86 -3.59
C MET A 110 9.35 -13.00 -2.68
N LEU A 111 8.53 -13.41 -1.70
CA LEU A 111 8.92 -14.40 -0.68
C LEU A 111 9.13 -15.81 -1.22
N ARG A 112 8.50 -16.15 -2.36
CA ARG A 112 8.68 -17.46 -3.00
C ARG A 112 9.98 -17.50 -3.77
N LYS A 113 10.81 -18.50 -3.49
CA LYS A 113 12.07 -18.73 -4.22
C LYS A 113 11.81 -19.22 -5.65
N GLY A 114 12.77 -18.97 -6.55
CA GLY A 114 12.74 -19.49 -7.92
C GLY A 114 11.88 -18.67 -8.89
N ARG A 115 11.47 -17.46 -8.52
CA ARG A 115 10.85 -16.51 -9.43
C ARG A 115 11.87 -15.90 -10.39
N ASP A 116 11.47 -15.72 -11.64
CA ASP A 116 12.34 -15.16 -12.70
C ASP A 116 12.09 -13.65 -12.91
N GLY A 117 12.78 -13.09 -13.89
CA GLY A 117 12.65 -11.66 -14.21
C GLY A 117 11.25 -11.28 -14.72
N LYS A 118 10.50 -12.20 -15.33
CA LYS A 118 9.11 -11.95 -15.79
C LYS A 118 8.16 -11.90 -14.60
N ASP A 119 8.36 -12.75 -13.61
CA ASP A 119 7.59 -12.76 -12.38
C ASP A 119 7.81 -11.47 -11.60
N ASN A 120 9.07 -11.01 -11.48
CA ASN A 120 9.40 -9.75 -10.84
C ASN A 120 8.79 -8.54 -11.59
N ALA A 121 8.88 -8.52 -12.91
CA ALA A 121 8.26 -7.48 -13.73
C ALA A 121 6.72 -7.47 -13.56
N LYS A 122 6.10 -8.66 -13.48
CA LYS A 122 4.66 -8.77 -13.20
C LYS A 122 4.31 -8.23 -11.80
N ALA A 123 5.08 -8.54 -10.79
CA ALA A 123 4.88 -8.02 -9.44
C ALA A 123 4.95 -6.49 -9.42
N THR A 124 5.93 -5.88 -10.10
CA THR A 124 6.05 -4.42 -10.23
C THR A 124 4.85 -3.82 -10.95
N GLU A 125 4.44 -4.38 -12.10
CA GLU A 125 3.24 -3.94 -12.84
C GLU A 125 1.99 -3.93 -11.94
N LEU A 126 1.82 -4.98 -11.14
CA LEU A 126 0.67 -5.10 -10.24
C LEU A 126 0.77 -4.11 -9.07
N THR A 127 1.96 -3.86 -8.54
CA THR A 127 2.21 -2.86 -7.48
C THR A 127 1.80 -1.46 -7.93
N ASP A 128 2.06 -1.11 -9.18
CA ASP A 128 1.69 0.19 -9.75
C ASP A 128 0.19 0.31 -10.04
N SER A 129 -0.44 -0.76 -10.53
CA SER A 129 -1.82 -0.72 -11.05
C SER A 129 -2.88 -1.01 -10.00
N PHE A 130 -2.65 -1.98 -9.13
CA PHE A 130 -3.68 -2.49 -8.22
C PHE A 130 -4.18 -1.47 -7.16
N PRO A 131 -3.35 -0.58 -6.58
CA PRO A 131 -3.85 0.45 -5.66
C PRO A 131 -4.92 1.34 -6.28
N GLY A 132 -4.80 1.63 -7.58
CA GLY A 132 -5.81 2.39 -8.32
C GLY A 132 -7.17 1.68 -8.40
N MET A 133 -7.16 0.39 -8.71
CA MET A 133 -8.34 -0.47 -8.77
C MET A 133 -9.01 -0.58 -7.40
N LEU A 134 -8.23 -0.87 -6.38
CA LEU A 134 -8.69 -1.01 -5.00
C LEU A 134 -9.32 0.28 -4.46
N ARG A 135 -8.71 1.43 -4.76
CA ARG A 135 -9.27 2.73 -4.37
C ARG A 135 -10.64 2.97 -5.02
N GLY A 136 -10.78 2.68 -6.30
CA GLY A 136 -12.07 2.79 -7.00
C GLY A 136 -13.15 1.97 -6.33
N ALA A 137 -12.86 0.70 -6.06
CA ALA A 137 -13.77 -0.23 -5.39
C ALA A 137 -14.15 0.23 -3.98
N LEU A 138 -13.19 0.63 -3.15
CA LEU A 138 -13.45 1.15 -1.80
C LEU A 138 -14.28 2.43 -1.83
N THR A 139 -13.98 3.35 -2.75
CA THR A 139 -14.75 4.59 -2.90
C THR A 139 -16.22 4.28 -3.21
N GLY A 140 -16.45 3.35 -4.13
CA GLY A 140 -17.80 2.90 -4.48
C GLY A 140 -18.54 2.24 -3.32
N ALA A 141 -17.91 1.25 -2.67
CA ALA A 141 -18.53 0.48 -1.59
C ALA A 141 -18.80 1.32 -0.33
N PHE A 142 -17.92 2.27 -0.03
CA PHE A 142 -18.12 3.15 1.13
C PHE A 142 -19.20 4.20 0.93
N ASN A 143 -19.52 4.52 -0.31
CA ASN A 143 -20.64 5.40 -0.67
C ASN A 143 -20.68 6.71 0.14
N GLY A 144 -19.54 7.38 0.25
CA GLY A 144 -19.37 8.64 0.98
C GLY A 144 -19.31 8.53 2.51
N ARG A 145 -19.58 7.37 3.12
CA ARG A 145 -19.47 7.19 4.58
C ARG A 145 -18.02 7.21 5.07
N THR A 146 -17.09 6.82 4.24
CA THR A 146 -15.65 6.94 4.46
C THR A 146 -15.03 7.52 3.19
N LYS A 147 -14.20 8.56 3.33
CA LYS A 147 -13.47 9.15 2.21
C LYS A 147 -12.21 8.31 1.92
N VAL A 148 -11.93 8.03 0.64
CA VAL A 148 -10.66 7.41 0.22
C VAL A 148 -9.82 8.45 -0.51
N SER A 149 -8.65 8.77 0.03
CA SER A 149 -7.76 9.85 -0.42
C SER A 149 -6.42 9.30 -0.91
N ARG A 150 -5.74 10.05 -1.78
CA ARG A 150 -4.36 9.78 -2.23
C ARG A 150 -3.30 10.55 -1.45
N THR A 151 -3.68 11.62 -0.79
CA THR A 151 -2.74 12.62 -0.27
C THR A 151 -2.66 12.61 1.24
N ASP A 152 -3.77 12.42 1.91
CA ASP A 152 -3.90 12.58 3.36
C ASP A 152 -5.02 11.69 3.92
N GLY A 153 -5.04 11.50 5.23
CA GLY A 153 -6.12 10.80 5.92
C GLY A 153 -5.82 10.51 7.38
N ASP A 154 -6.91 10.21 8.10
CA ASP A 154 -6.85 9.80 9.51
C ASP A 154 -6.26 8.41 9.67
N LEU A 155 -6.42 7.59 8.65
CA LEU A 155 -5.97 6.21 8.59
C LEU A 155 -5.12 6.01 7.34
N VAL A 156 -4.20 5.05 7.39
CA VAL A 156 -3.34 4.70 6.26
C VAL A 156 -3.62 3.28 5.82
N LEU A 157 -3.93 3.10 4.53
CA LEU A 157 -3.94 1.81 3.86
C LEU A 157 -2.68 1.68 3.02
N THR A 158 -1.96 0.59 3.20
CA THR A 158 -0.80 0.20 2.41
C THR A 158 -0.81 -1.29 2.13
N GLY A 159 0.00 -1.74 1.19
CA GLY A 159 0.12 -3.14 0.84
C GLY A 159 1.44 -3.45 0.13
N ARG A 160 1.67 -4.72 -0.12
CA ARG A 160 2.79 -5.22 -0.92
C ARG A 160 2.40 -6.51 -1.63
N PHE A 161 3.00 -6.79 -2.76
CA PHE A 161 2.96 -8.14 -3.33
C PHE A 161 4.05 -9.01 -2.70
N VAL A 162 3.70 -10.21 -2.28
CA VAL A 162 4.65 -11.17 -1.67
C VAL A 162 5.00 -12.31 -2.61
N ASP A 163 4.23 -12.47 -3.68
CA ASP A 163 4.50 -13.39 -4.78
C ASP A 163 3.75 -12.96 -6.04
N ALA A 164 4.34 -13.15 -7.20
CA ALA A 164 3.68 -13.07 -8.48
C ALA A 164 4.27 -14.11 -9.43
N ASN A 165 3.44 -14.64 -10.31
CA ASN A 165 3.85 -15.52 -11.41
C ASN A 165 3.19 -15.02 -12.68
N ALA A 166 4.00 -14.68 -13.66
CA ALA A 166 3.53 -14.21 -14.97
C ALA A 166 2.84 -15.30 -15.79
N GLY A 167 2.90 -16.55 -15.33
CA GLY A 167 2.32 -17.68 -16.00
C GLY A 167 3.02 -18.04 -17.31
N SER A 168 2.49 -19.04 -17.99
CA SER A 168 2.96 -19.47 -19.30
C SER A 168 1.78 -19.70 -20.25
N LYS A 169 1.67 -18.85 -21.27
CA LYS A 169 0.63 -19.01 -22.29
C LYS A 169 0.71 -20.37 -22.99
N ALA A 170 1.92 -20.84 -23.26
CA ALA A 170 2.15 -22.14 -23.90
C ALA A 170 1.67 -23.29 -23.00
N ALA A 171 1.98 -23.27 -21.71
CA ALA A 171 1.52 -24.28 -20.77
C ALA A 171 -0.01 -24.26 -20.58
N LYS A 172 -0.63 -23.08 -20.56
CA LYS A 172 -2.11 -22.95 -20.53
C LYS A 172 -2.79 -23.65 -21.70
N TRP A 173 -2.21 -23.52 -22.91
CA TRP A 173 -2.77 -24.11 -24.14
C TRP A 173 -2.50 -25.60 -24.27
N LEU A 174 -1.31 -26.08 -23.87
CA LEU A 174 -0.88 -27.47 -24.09
C LEU A 174 -1.43 -28.44 -23.04
N ILE A 175 -1.50 -28.01 -21.76
CA ILE A 175 -1.81 -28.91 -20.64
C ILE A 175 -3.23 -28.68 -20.13
N GLY A 176 -3.78 -27.49 -20.27
CA GLY A 176 -5.08 -27.12 -19.68
C GLY A 176 -5.07 -27.16 -18.14
N LEU A 177 -6.25 -27.34 -17.53
CA LEU A 177 -6.43 -27.55 -16.07
C LEU A 177 -5.69 -26.57 -15.16
N GLY A 178 -5.46 -25.33 -15.61
CA GLY A 178 -4.80 -24.31 -14.80
C GLY A 178 -3.26 -24.32 -14.84
N ALA A 179 -2.64 -25.24 -15.59
CA ALA A 179 -1.20 -25.19 -15.83
C ALA A 179 -0.81 -23.89 -16.54
N GLY A 180 0.24 -23.22 -16.05
CA GLY A 180 0.69 -21.94 -16.58
C GLY A 180 -0.20 -20.75 -16.23
N SER A 181 -1.11 -20.86 -15.25
CA SER A 181 -1.91 -19.75 -14.75
C SER A 181 -1.04 -18.67 -14.13
N GLU A 182 -1.43 -17.42 -14.35
CA GLU A 182 -0.87 -16.31 -13.59
C GLU A 182 -1.37 -16.38 -12.14
N THR A 183 -0.51 -16.03 -11.20
CA THR A 183 -0.88 -15.93 -9.78
C THR A 183 -0.35 -14.64 -9.20
N ALA A 184 -1.02 -14.13 -8.19
CA ALA A 184 -0.53 -13.03 -7.38
C ALA A 184 -0.96 -13.26 -5.93
N THR A 185 -0.04 -12.97 -5.01
CA THR A 185 -0.30 -13.01 -3.57
C THR A 185 0.13 -11.67 -2.98
N TRP A 186 -0.71 -11.09 -2.13
CA TRP A 186 -0.45 -9.79 -1.56
C TRP A 186 -0.89 -9.71 -0.11
N ASP A 187 -0.22 -8.81 0.60
CA ASP A 187 -0.52 -8.35 1.94
C ASP A 187 -1.11 -6.94 1.87
N LEU A 188 -2.06 -6.64 2.76
CA LEU A 188 -2.67 -5.32 2.90
C LEU A 188 -2.91 -5.04 4.37
N LYS A 189 -2.65 -3.79 4.82
CA LYS A 189 -2.94 -3.36 6.18
C LYS A 189 -3.49 -1.94 6.24
N VAL A 190 -4.34 -1.71 7.25
CA VAL A 190 -4.80 -0.38 7.64
C VAL A 190 -4.23 -0.07 9.02
N LEU A 191 -3.63 1.10 9.15
CA LEU A 191 -2.98 1.58 10.36
C LEU A 191 -3.57 2.94 10.77
N ASP A 192 -3.59 3.19 12.08
CA ASP A 192 -3.66 4.56 12.60
C ASP A 192 -2.25 5.16 12.56
N PRO A 193 -1.98 6.19 11.75
CA PRO A 193 -0.63 6.75 11.61
C PRO A 193 -0.14 7.51 12.85
N LYS A 194 -1.04 7.86 13.78
CA LYS A 194 -0.68 8.58 15.02
C LYS A 194 -0.15 7.64 16.10
N THR A 195 -0.75 6.45 16.17
CA THR A 195 -0.40 5.45 17.21
C THR A 195 0.43 4.30 16.67
N GLY A 196 0.46 4.12 15.33
CA GLY A 196 1.02 2.93 14.67
C GLY A 196 0.15 1.69 14.83
N GLU A 197 -1.05 1.83 15.42
CA GLU A 197 -1.92 0.70 15.69
C GLU A 197 -2.45 0.07 14.40
N LEU A 198 -2.37 -1.25 14.31
CA LEU A 198 -2.99 -2.01 13.24
C LEU A 198 -4.51 -2.10 13.48
N LEU A 199 -5.28 -1.81 12.43
CA LEU A 199 -6.75 -1.83 12.47
C LEU A 199 -7.35 -2.92 11.59
N LEU A 200 -6.66 -3.27 10.50
CA LEU A 200 -7.05 -4.33 9.57
C LEU A 200 -5.80 -4.93 8.95
N ALA A 201 -5.78 -6.24 8.81
CA ALA A 201 -4.75 -7.01 8.12
C ALA A 201 -5.41 -8.02 7.17
N VAL A 202 -4.83 -8.16 5.98
CA VAL A 202 -5.31 -9.08 4.95
C VAL A 202 -4.14 -9.72 4.24
N HIS A 203 -4.25 -11.02 4.01
CA HIS A 203 -3.40 -11.78 3.10
C HIS A 203 -4.31 -12.53 2.12
N HIS A 204 -4.04 -12.41 0.82
CA HIS A 204 -4.86 -13.07 -0.18
C HIS A 204 -4.06 -13.49 -1.40
N ARG A 205 -4.49 -14.59 -2.03
CA ARG A 205 -3.93 -15.12 -3.25
C ARG A 205 -4.99 -15.24 -4.34
N ALA A 206 -4.69 -14.73 -5.52
CA ALA A 206 -5.51 -14.90 -6.71
C ALA A 206 -4.79 -15.76 -7.75
N ILE A 207 -5.60 -16.52 -8.50
CA ILE A 207 -5.15 -17.39 -9.62
C ILE A 207 -6.00 -17.04 -10.83
N SER A 208 -5.37 -16.76 -11.98
CA SER A 208 -6.10 -16.40 -13.22
C SER A 208 -7.00 -17.52 -13.74
N GLY A 209 -6.65 -18.77 -13.52
CA GLY A 209 -7.46 -19.93 -13.92
C GLY A 209 -7.24 -20.32 -15.38
N THR A 210 -8.22 -20.06 -16.25
CA THR A 210 -8.21 -20.53 -17.65
C THR A 210 -7.26 -19.75 -18.56
N ALA A 211 -7.00 -20.29 -19.78
CA ALA A 211 -6.16 -19.63 -20.80
C ALA A 211 -6.67 -18.24 -21.21
N MET A 212 -7.99 -18.02 -21.12
CA MET A 212 -8.65 -16.76 -21.50
C MET A 212 -8.72 -15.73 -20.38
N SER A 213 -8.37 -16.09 -19.14
CA SER A 213 -8.39 -15.18 -17.99
C SER A 213 -7.00 -14.64 -17.69
N ASN A 214 -6.93 -13.41 -17.20
CA ASN A 214 -5.71 -12.77 -16.70
C ASN A 214 -5.83 -12.46 -15.22
N ILE A 215 -4.72 -12.14 -14.59
CA ILE A 215 -4.69 -11.85 -13.15
C ILE A 215 -5.33 -10.50 -12.84
N GLN A 216 -5.24 -9.51 -13.74
CA GLN A 216 -5.83 -8.19 -13.51
C GLN A 216 -7.35 -8.25 -13.37
N ASP A 217 -8.04 -9.05 -14.20
CA ASP A 217 -9.50 -9.26 -14.07
C ASP A 217 -9.87 -9.87 -12.73
N LYS A 218 -9.01 -10.74 -12.20
CA LYS A 218 -9.21 -11.32 -10.86
C LYS A 218 -9.00 -10.29 -9.76
N LEU A 219 -8.00 -9.42 -9.91
CA LEU A 219 -7.73 -8.35 -8.96
C LEU A 219 -8.87 -7.32 -8.90
N VAL A 220 -9.43 -6.93 -10.06
CA VAL A 220 -10.61 -6.04 -10.11
C VAL A 220 -11.78 -6.67 -9.34
N LYS A 221 -12.14 -7.92 -9.68
CA LYS A 221 -13.24 -8.64 -9.01
C LYS A 221 -13.00 -8.83 -7.52
N TRP A 222 -11.75 -9.09 -7.13
CA TRP A 222 -11.41 -9.20 -5.72
C TRP A 222 -11.51 -7.85 -5.01
N ALA A 223 -11.04 -6.76 -5.63
CA ALA A 223 -11.13 -5.43 -5.05
C ALA A 223 -12.58 -5.05 -4.71
N ASP A 224 -13.53 -5.36 -5.60
CA ASP A 224 -14.96 -5.13 -5.35
C ASP A 224 -15.50 -5.97 -4.18
N LYS A 225 -15.14 -7.26 -4.13
CA LYS A 225 -15.53 -8.16 -3.04
C LYS A 225 -14.92 -7.70 -1.71
N PHE A 226 -13.63 -7.38 -1.72
CA PHE A 226 -12.95 -6.89 -0.53
C PHE A 226 -13.52 -5.56 -0.03
N ALA A 227 -13.81 -4.63 -0.93
CA ALA A 227 -14.43 -3.36 -0.57
C ALA A 227 -15.80 -3.57 0.09
N SER A 228 -16.61 -4.48 -0.45
CA SER A 228 -17.90 -4.88 0.15
C SER A 228 -17.71 -5.57 1.51
N PHE A 229 -16.73 -6.47 1.61
CA PHE A 229 -16.36 -7.16 2.85
C PHE A 229 -16.01 -6.18 3.97
N VAL A 230 -15.19 -5.15 3.66
CA VAL A 230 -14.81 -4.10 4.62
C VAL A 230 -16.01 -3.22 4.97
N ALA A 231 -16.82 -2.82 3.98
CA ALA A 231 -17.98 -1.99 4.19
C ALA A 231 -18.98 -2.62 5.17
N VAL A 232 -19.25 -3.93 5.03
CA VAL A 232 -20.18 -4.65 5.91
C VAL A 232 -19.63 -4.77 7.35
N ARG A 233 -18.32 -4.89 7.54
CA ARG A 233 -17.70 -5.18 8.84
C ARG A 233 -17.20 -3.94 9.60
N ALA A 234 -16.92 -2.87 8.88
CA ALA A 234 -16.26 -1.69 9.45
C ALA A 234 -16.97 -0.35 9.16
N LEU A 235 -18.22 -0.37 8.65
CA LEU A 235 -19.08 0.82 8.55
C LEU A 235 -20.32 0.61 9.42
N LYS A 236 -20.59 1.58 10.28
CA LYS A 236 -21.79 1.61 11.15
C LYS A 236 -22.77 2.66 10.68
#